data_65428436dfc3098cbac8f7a563372117
#
_entry.id   65428436dfc3098cbac8f7a563372117
#
_cell.length_a   1.000
_cell.length_b   1.000
_cell.length_c   1.000
_cell.angle_alpha   90.00
_cell.angle_beta   90.00
_cell.angle_gamma   90.00
#
_symmetry.space_group_name_H-M   'P 1'
#
loop_
_entity.id
_entity.type
_entity.pdbx_description
1 polymer ?
#
loop_
_entity_poly.entity_id
_entity_poly.type
_entity_poly.pdbx_seq_one_letter_code
_entity_poly.pdbx_strand_id
1 'polypeptide(L)'
;EIAKESELEKNQETNIIDLKGKHILLAEDNDLNAEIAMTLLFDYGLIVDHVSDGIACVKQVKEKEYDVVLMDIQMPNMDGYQATQKIREFSDIPIVAMTANAFEEDKQKALSIGMNGYIAKPIDMDKVIKTLSNVFVFKCPVCGKYTFQSGPGSYEICPVCGWEDDKAQYKNPNLKGGANKLSLKEYKERYE
;
A
#
# COMPACT_ATOMS: atom_id res chain seq x y z
N GLU A 1 1.87 -3.90 40.84
CA GLU A 1 2.69 -3.78 39.61
C GLU A 1 2.10 -4.55 38.42
N ILE A 2 1.18 -5.48 38.62
CA ILE A 2 0.54 -6.30 37.54
C ILE A 2 -0.64 -5.60 36.83
N ALA A 3 -1.13 -4.48 37.35
CA ALA A 3 -2.30 -3.76 36.82
C ALA A 3 -1.95 -2.69 35.76
N LYS A 4 -0.68 -2.41 35.51
CA LYS A 4 -0.26 -1.38 34.55
C LYS A 4 0.09 -1.88 33.14
N GLU A 5 0.30 -3.19 32.97
CA GLU A 5 0.58 -3.78 31.65
C GLU A 5 -0.70 -4.05 30.82
N SER A 6 -1.85 -4.21 31.47
CA SER A 6 -3.13 -4.49 30.79
C SER A 6 -3.83 -3.25 30.21
N GLU A 7 -3.41 -2.03 30.56
CA GLU A 7 -3.97 -0.78 30.03
C GLU A 7 -3.22 -0.21 28.82
N LEU A 8 -2.03 -0.68 28.53
CA LEU A 8 -1.24 -0.27 27.36
C LEU A 8 -1.63 -0.99 26.05
N GLU A 9 -2.29 -2.14 26.17
CA GLU A 9 -2.75 -2.90 24.99
C GLU A 9 -4.14 -2.49 24.47
N LYS A 10 -4.87 -1.63 25.16
CA LYS A 10 -6.26 -1.24 24.82
C LYS A 10 -6.43 0.05 24.02
N ASN A 11 -5.37 0.75 23.67
CA ASN A 11 -5.44 2.02 22.92
C ASN A 11 -4.73 2.01 21.56
N GLN A 12 -4.66 0.86 20.89
CA GLN A 12 -4.51 0.84 19.44
C GLN A 12 -5.91 0.69 18.85
N GLU A 13 -6.67 1.78 18.81
CA GLU A 13 -7.70 1.95 17.78
C GLU A 13 -6.97 1.82 16.45
N THR A 14 -7.00 0.62 15.88
CA THR A 14 -6.60 0.41 14.50
C THR A 14 -7.55 1.28 13.68
N ASN A 15 -7.04 2.39 13.16
CA ASN A 15 -7.70 3.12 12.08
C ASN A 15 -7.87 2.10 10.95
N ILE A 16 -9.02 1.45 10.91
CA ILE A 16 -9.40 0.57 9.81
C ILE A 16 -9.60 1.49 8.62
N ILE A 17 -8.61 1.53 7.74
CA ILE A 17 -8.70 2.27 6.49
C ILE A 17 -9.87 1.67 5.71
N ASP A 18 -10.73 2.52 5.16
CA ASP A 18 -11.75 2.08 4.22
C ASP A 18 -11.05 1.59 2.93
N LEU A 19 -11.01 0.28 2.79
CA LEU A 19 -10.36 -0.40 1.65
C LEU A 19 -11.30 -0.48 0.43
N LYS A 20 -12.57 -0.09 0.59
CA LYS A 20 -13.59 -0.22 -0.45
C LYS A 20 -13.23 0.56 -1.71
N GLY A 21 -13.26 -0.15 -2.84
CA GLY A 21 -12.93 0.42 -4.15
C GLY A 21 -11.44 0.53 -4.45
N LYS A 22 -10.56 0.10 -3.52
CA LYS A 22 -9.12 0.00 -3.79
C LYS A 22 -8.84 -1.06 -4.84
N HIS A 23 -7.96 -0.75 -5.78
CA HIS A 23 -7.62 -1.61 -6.91
C HIS A 23 -6.32 -2.36 -6.64
N ILE A 24 -6.42 -3.66 -6.53
CA ILE A 24 -5.32 -4.57 -6.20
C ILE A 24 -4.91 -5.37 -7.43
N LEU A 25 -3.62 -5.49 -7.67
CA LEU A 25 -3.07 -6.51 -8.57
C LEU A 25 -2.60 -7.70 -7.75
N LEU A 26 -3.22 -8.85 -7.96
CA LEU A 26 -2.85 -10.14 -7.36
C LEU A 26 -1.98 -10.91 -8.34
N ALA A 27 -0.73 -11.20 -7.96
CA ALA A 27 0.16 -12.11 -8.69
C ALA A 27 0.27 -13.43 -7.93
N GLU A 28 -0.31 -14.49 -8.49
CA GLU A 28 -0.42 -15.82 -7.90
C GLU A 28 -0.49 -16.83 -9.04
N ASP A 29 0.39 -17.83 -9.05
CA ASP A 29 0.47 -18.83 -10.13
C ASP A 29 -0.51 -20.01 -9.97
N ASN A 30 -1.03 -20.19 -8.77
CA ASN A 30 -2.00 -21.25 -8.49
C ASN A 30 -3.43 -20.71 -8.61
N ASP A 31 -4.17 -21.16 -9.62
CA ASP A 31 -5.54 -20.70 -9.91
C ASP A 31 -6.49 -20.83 -8.71
N LEU A 32 -6.39 -21.92 -7.94
CA LEU A 32 -7.23 -22.14 -6.77
C LEU A 32 -6.93 -21.13 -5.66
N ASN A 33 -5.65 -20.87 -5.40
CA ASN A 33 -5.24 -19.85 -4.42
C ASN A 33 -5.69 -18.46 -4.86
N ALA A 34 -5.56 -18.16 -6.16
CA ALA A 34 -5.99 -16.91 -6.74
C ALA A 34 -7.51 -16.70 -6.59
N GLU A 35 -8.32 -17.74 -6.90
CA GLU A 35 -9.78 -17.70 -6.77
C GLU A 35 -10.21 -17.45 -5.31
N ILE A 36 -9.60 -18.16 -4.36
CA ILE A 36 -9.85 -17.97 -2.93
C ILE A 36 -9.50 -16.55 -2.51
N ALA A 37 -8.30 -16.07 -2.87
CA ALA A 37 -7.84 -14.75 -2.54
C ALA A 37 -8.75 -13.65 -3.11
N MET A 38 -9.10 -13.76 -4.40
CA MET A 38 -10.00 -12.81 -5.07
C MET A 38 -11.37 -12.77 -4.42
N THR A 39 -11.95 -13.93 -4.07
CA THR A 39 -13.25 -13.99 -3.40
C THR A 39 -13.21 -13.28 -2.05
N LEU A 40 -12.21 -13.59 -1.23
CA LEU A 40 -12.04 -12.97 0.08
C LEU A 40 -11.84 -11.45 -0.02
N LEU A 41 -11.02 -10.98 -0.94
CA LEU A 41 -10.76 -9.56 -1.16
C LEU A 41 -12.00 -8.83 -1.69
N PHE A 42 -12.76 -9.46 -2.57
CA PHE A 42 -14.00 -8.91 -3.13
C PHE A 42 -15.06 -8.71 -2.05
N ASP A 43 -15.20 -9.62 -1.09
CA ASP A 43 -16.14 -9.50 0.03
C ASP A 43 -15.87 -8.28 0.91
N TYR A 44 -14.63 -7.78 0.91
CA TYR A 44 -14.23 -6.53 1.57
C TYR A 44 -14.36 -5.30 0.67
N GLY A 45 -14.94 -5.45 -0.53
CA GLY A 45 -15.21 -4.35 -1.47
C GLY A 45 -13.99 -3.90 -2.27
N LEU A 46 -12.94 -4.71 -2.33
CA LEU A 46 -11.74 -4.46 -3.13
C LEU A 46 -11.99 -4.86 -4.59
N ILE A 47 -11.32 -4.17 -5.51
CA ILE A 47 -11.30 -4.52 -6.94
C ILE A 47 -9.98 -5.25 -7.20
N VAL A 48 -10.04 -6.43 -7.79
CA VAL A 48 -8.85 -7.28 -7.96
C VAL A 48 -8.69 -7.69 -9.41
N ASP A 49 -7.52 -7.40 -9.97
CA ASP A 49 -7.03 -8.02 -11.21
C ASP A 49 -6.04 -9.12 -10.82
N HIS A 50 -6.01 -10.20 -11.60
CA HIS A 50 -5.13 -11.34 -11.36
C HIS A 50 -4.16 -11.56 -12.52
N VAL A 51 -2.95 -11.95 -12.19
CA VAL A 51 -1.90 -12.43 -13.12
C VAL A 51 -1.19 -13.65 -12.54
N SER A 52 -0.72 -14.53 -13.39
CA SER A 52 -0.18 -15.85 -13.00
C SER A 52 1.35 -15.91 -12.91
N ASP A 53 2.06 -14.82 -13.18
CA ASP A 53 3.52 -14.77 -13.04
C ASP A 53 4.07 -13.34 -12.88
N GLY A 54 5.35 -13.24 -12.53
CA GLY A 54 6.03 -11.97 -12.33
C GLY A 54 6.19 -11.15 -13.61
N ILE A 55 6.28 -11.77 -14.78
CA ILE A 55 6.40 -11.06 -16.08
C ILE A 55 5.11 -10.32 -16.38
N ALA A 56 3.99 -11.01 -16.25
CA ALA A 56 2.67 -10.42 -16.43
C ALA A 56 2.40 -9.32 -15.39
N CYS A 57 2.84 -9.52 -14.14
CA CYS A 57 2.73 -8.52 -13.10
C CYS A 57 3.48 -7.22 -13.44
N VAL A 58 4.76 -7.30 -13.84
CA VAL A 58 5.55 -6.14 -14.27
C VAL A 58 4.90 -5.41 -15.44
N LYS A 59 4.35 -6.15 -16.39
CA LYS A 59 3.63 -5.58 -17.55
C LYS A 59 2.38 -4.82 -17.10
N GLN A 60 1.54 -5.44 -16.26
CA GLN A 60 0.30 -4.84 -15.78
C GLN A 60 0.54 -3.54 -14.99
N VAL A 61 1.56 -3.51 -14.11
CA VAL A 61 1.91 -2.30 -13.36
C VAL A 61 2.37 -1.15 -14.27
N LYS A 62 2.91 -1.44 -15.47
CA LYS A 62 3.25 -0.42 -16.46
C LYS A 62 2.04 0.12 -17.22
N GLU A 63 1.04 -0.73 -17.46
CA GLU A 63 -0.10 -0.44 -18.33
C GLU A 63 -1.29 0.13 -17.56
N LYS A 64 -1.41 -0.15 -16.25
CA LYS A 64 -2.58 0.18 -15.45
C LYS A 64 -2.17 0.64 -14.06
N GLU A 65 -2.95 1.56 -13.47
CA GLU A 65 -2.74 2.01 -12.09
C GLU A 65 -3.41 1.06 -11.10
N TYR A 66 -2.67 0.72 -10.05
CA TYR A 66 -3.13 -0.06 -8.91
C TYR A 66 -2.76 0.66 -7.62
N ASP A 67 -3.51 0.39 -6.55
CA ASP A 67 -3.21 0.91 -5.21
C ASP A 67 -2.13 0.08 -4.51
N VAL A 68 -2.09 -1.23 -4.76
CA VAL A 68 -1.11 -2.17 -4.19
C VAL A 68 -0.99 -3.43 -5.07
N VAL A 69 0.17 -4.07 -5.00
CA VAL A 69 0.41 -5.40 -5.55
C VAL A 69 0.50 -6.41 -4.40
N LEU A 70 -0.33 -7.45 -4.43
CA LEU A 70 -0.14 -8.67 -3.64
C LEU A 70 0.66 -9.65 -4.48
N MET A 71 1.88 -9.96 -4.06
CA MET A 71 2.88 -10.68 -4.85
C MET A 71 3.24 -12.00 -4.22
N ASP A 72 2.88 -13.11 -4.85
CA ASP A 72 3.47 -14.39 -4.47
C ASP A 72 4.98 -14.37 -4.73
N ILE A 73 5.73 -14.91 -3.77
CA ILE A 73 7.18 -15.03 -3.90
C ILE A 73 7.54 -16.12 -4.90
N GLN A 74 6.84 -17.26 -4.87
CA GLN A 74 7.16 -18.44 -5.68
C GLN A 74 6.26 -18.52 -6.89
N MET A 75 6.73 -18.03 -8.03
CA MET A 75 6.03 -18.08 -9.30
C MET A 75 6.96 -18.56 -10.41
N PRO A 76 6.43 -19.21 -11.47
CA PRO A 76 7.22 -19.61 -12.65
C PRO A 76 7.69 -18.39 -13.46
N ASN A 77 8.63 -18.60 -14.37
CA ASN A 77 9.19 -17.63 -15.31
C ASN A 77 9.93 -16.46 -14.63
N MET A 78 9.28 -15.77 -13.71
CA MET A 78 9.84 -14.68 -12.91
C MET A 78 9.24 -14.73 -11.51
N ASP A 79 10.06 -14.92 -10.50
CA ASP A 79 9.65 -14.95 -9.11
C ASP A 79 9.26 -13.54 -8.59
N GLY A 80 8.60 -13.49 -7.42
CA GLY A 80 8.13 -12.23 -6.86
C GLY A 80 9.24 -11.26 -6.47
N TYR A 81 10.43 -11.77 -6.14
CA TYR A 81 11.59 -10.93 -5.85
C TYR A 81 12.11 -10.23 -7.10
N GLN A 82 12.29 -10.98 -8.18
CA GLN A 82 12.72 -10.46 -9.47
C GLN A 82 11.70 -9.47 -10.05
N ALA A 83 10.40 -9.78 -9.94
CA ALA A 83 9.33 -8.89 -10.35
C ALA A 83 9.36 -7.57 -9.57
N THR A 84 9.54 -7.64 -8.24
CA THR A 84 9.66 -6.45 -7.39
C THR A 84 10.83 -5.58 -7.80
N GLN A 85 12.02 -6.15 -7.99
CA GLN A 85 13.20 -5.38 -8.44
C GLN A 85 12.92 -4.64 -9.76
N LYS A 86 12.29 -5.32 -10.74
CA LYS A 86 11.93 -4.69 -12.02
C LYS A 86 10.86 -3.61 -11.87
N ILE A 87 9.88 -3.79 -11.01
CA ILE A 87 8.86 -2.76 -10.73
C ILE A 87 9.52 -1.54 -10.09
N ARG A 88 10.47 -1.70 -9.19
CA ARG A 88 11.17 -0.60 -8.52
C ARG A 88 12.03 0.25 -9.45
N GLU A 89 12.36 -0.22 -10.64
CA GLU A 89 13.04 0.59 -11.67
C GLU A 89 12.17 1.75 -12.17
N PHE A 90 10.83 1.66 -12.06
CA PHE A 90 9.91 2.65 -12.63
C PHE A 90 8.72 3.02 -11.74
N SER A 91 8.48 2.32 -10.61
CA SER A 91 7.31 2.56 -9.75
C SER A 91 7.62 2.33 -8.28
N ASP A 92 7.11 3.23 -7.44
CA ASP A 92 7.11 3.11 -5.97
C ASP A 92 5.81 2.49 -5.44
N ILE A 93 5.01 1.83 -6.30
CA ILE A 93 3.74 1.19 -5.89
C ILE A 93 3.97 0.27 -4.69
N PRO A 94 3.11 0.31 -3.67
CA PRO A 94 3.21 -0.64 -2.57
C PRO A 94 3.14 -2.09 -3.06
N ILE A 95 4.08 -2.93 -2.58
CA ILE A 95 4.12 -4.36 -2.89
C ILE A 95 4.14 -5.12 -1.58
N VAL A 96 3.19 -6.03 -1.40
CA VAL A 96 3.09 -6.92 -0.24
C VAL A 96 3.38 -8.35 -0.69
N ALA A 97 4.40 -8.96 -0.07
CA ALA A 97 4.73 -10.35 -0.33
C ALA A 97 3.65 -11.29 0.21
N MET A 98 3.30 -12.32 -0.56
CA MET A 98 2.56 -13.49 -0.08
C MET A 98 3.53 -14.67 -0.04
N THR A 99 3.67 -15.34 1.09
CA THR A 99 4.64 -16.40 1.29
C THR A 99 4.07 -17.59 2.05
N ALA A 100 4.42 -18.79 1.64
CA ALA A 100 4.14 -20.01 2.40
C ALA A 100 4.96 -20.08 3.69
N ASN A 101 6.12 -19.43 3.73
CA ASN A 101 7.03 -19.41 4.87
C ASN A 101 7.14 -18.00 5.46
N ALA A 102 6.77 -17.86 6.73
CA ALA A 102 6.87 -16.60 7.44
C ALA A 102 8.14 -16.50 8.30
N PHE A 103 9.26 -17.10 7.83
CA PHE A 103 10.54 -17.01 8.53
C PHE A 103 11.06 -15.56 8.49
N GLU A 104 11.74 -15.17 9.55
CA GLU A 104 12.27 -13.81 9.69
C GLU A 104 13.26 -13.45 8.56
N GLU A 105 14.03 -14.41 8.09
CA GLU A 105 14.96 -14.25 6.95
C GLU A 105 14.24 -13.87 5.66
N ASP A 106 13.09 -14.52 5.35
CA ASP A 106 12.29 -14.21 4.16
C ASP A 106 11.66 -12.82 4.22
N LYS A 107 11.23 -12.40 5.42
CA LYS A 107 10.73 -11.06 5.66
C LYS A 107 11.78 -9.99 5.44
N GLN A 108 12.97 -10.19 6.05
CA GLN A 108 14.10 -9.27 5.89
C GLN A 108 14.53 -9.16 4.43
N LYS A 109 14.56 -10.28 3.72
CA LYS A 109 14.84 -10.30 2.29
C LYS A 109 13.81 -9.51 1.49
N ALA A 110 12.51 -9.76 1.71
CA ALA A 110 11.43 -9.03 1.02
C ALA A 110 11.54 -7.51 1.23
N LEU A 111 11.75 -7.08 2.47
CA LEU A 111 11.93 -5.65 2.79
C LEU A 111 13.19 -5.06 2.15
N SER A 112 14.31 -5.80 2.13
CA SER A 112 15.58 -5.32 1.58
C SER A 112 15.54 -5.06 0.07
N ILE A 113 14.67 -5.75 -0.67
CA ILE A 113 14.46 -5.54 -2.11
C ILE A 113 13.35 -4.53 -2.43
N GLY A 114 12.77 -3.89 -1.40
CA GLY A 114 11.79 -2.83 -1.55
C GLY A 114 10.32 -3.26 -1.51
N MET A 115 10.00 -4.43 -0.96
CA MET A 115 8.62 -4.75 -0.60
C MET A 115 8.21 -4.01 0.67
N ASN A 116 6.92 -3.71 0.81
CA ASN A 116 6.36 -2.85 1.87
C ASN A 116 5.73 -3.64 3.02
N GLY A 117 5.55 -4.93 2.84
CA GLY A 117 4.96 -5.81 3.85
C GLY A 117 4.94 -7.26 3.40
N TYR A 118 4.41 -8.12 4.25
CA TYR A 118 4.25 -9.55 3.93
C TYR A 118 2.99 -10.11 4.56
N ILE A 119 2.44 -11.14 3.93
CA ILE A 119 1.28 -11.93 4.37
C ILE A 119 1.66 -13.39 4.27
N ALA A 120 1.48 -14.14 5.36
CA ALA A 120 1.67 -15.60 5.34
C ALA A 120 0.46 -16.29 4.70
N LYS A 121 0.70 -17.27 3.85
CA LYS A 121 -0.33 -18.20 3.38
C LYS A 121 -0.58 -19.28 4.45
N PRO A 122 -1.84 -19.77 4.65
CA PRO A 122 -3.04 -19.39 3.94
C PRO A 122 -3.51 -17.96 4.28
N ILE A 123 -4.21 -17.32 3.35
CA ILE A 123 -4.66 -15.94 3.49
C ILE A 123 -5.68 -15.82 4.63
N ASP A 124 -5.35 -14.98 5.60
CA ASP A 124 -6.16 -14.59 6.73
C ASP A 124 -6.53 -13.12 6.57
N MET A 125 -7.82 -12.82 6.40
CA MET A 125 -8.25 -11.47 6.05
C MET A 125 -7.98 -10.43 7.13
N ASP A 126 -8.00 -10.78 8.41
CA ASP A 126 -7.64 -9.84 9.48
C ASP A 126 -6.18 -9.40 9.36
N LYS A 127 -5.30 -10.34 9.01
CA LYS A 127 -3.89 -10.06 8.75
C LYS A 127 -3.69 -9.26 7.46
N VAL A 128 -4.44 -9.59 6.40
CA VAL A 128 -4.42 -8.84 5.14
C VAL A 128 -4.82 -7.39 5.37
N ILE A 129 -5.96 -7.14 6.01
CA ILE A 129 -6.46 -5.80 6.30
C ILE A 129 -5.47 -5.02 7.15
N LYS A 130 -4.94 -5.64 8.21
CA LYS A 130 -3.93 -5.02 9.07
C LYS A 130 -2.66 -4.67 8.29
N THR A 131 -2.19 -5.57 7.43
CA THR A 131 -1.01 -5.32 6.59
C THR A 131 -1.28 -4.24 5.56
N LEU A 132 -2.39 -4.29 4.86
CA LEU A 132 -2.77 -3.28 3.88
C LEU A 132 -2.97 -1.90 4.54
N SER A 133 -3.56 -1.83 5.73
CA SER A 133 -3.68 -0.58 6.48
C SER A 133 -2.33 0.06 6.81
N ASN A 134 -1.30 -0.77 7.04
CA ASN A 134 0.06 -0.27 7.28
C ASN A 134 0.81 0.09 6.00
N VAL A 135 0.39 -0.46 4.86
CA VAL A 135 1.07 -0.33 3.57
C VAL A 135 0.42 0.74 2.70
N PHE A 136 -0.89 0.99 2.86
CA PHE A 136 -1.54 2.09 2.18
C PHE A 136 -1.03 3.43 2.69
N VAL A 137 -0.03 3.90 2.02
CA VAL A 137 0.51 5.24 2.21
C VAL A 137 -0.12 6.12 1.14
N PHE A 138 -0.69 7.24 1.56
CA PHE A 138 -1.37 8.15 0.64
C PHE A 138 -0.35 9.04 -0.08
N LYS A 139 -0.62 9.29 -1.37
CA LYS A 139 0.20 10.21 -2.17
C LYS A 139 0.05 11.63 -1.67
N CYS A 140 1.18 12.31 -1.48
CA CYS A 140 1.17 13.74 -1.30
C CYS A 140 0.65 14.42 -2.60
N PRO A 141 -0.37 15.29 -2.49
CA PRO A 141 -0.95 15.93 -3.68
C PRO A 141 0.00 16.88 -4.39
N VAL A 142 1.08 17.32 -3.73
CA VAL A 142 2.09 18.23 -4.29
C VAL A 142 3.16 17.46 -5.03
N CYS A 143 3.93 16.62 -4.34
CA CYS A 143 5.09 15.94 -4.92
C CYS A 143 4.79 14.56 -5.51
N GLY A 144 3.56 14.04 -5.36
CA GLY A 144 3.16 12.73 -5.86
C GLY A 144 3.78 11.53 -5.14
N LYS A 145 4.65 11.76 -4.13
CA LYS A 145 5.29 10.68 -3.36
C LYS A 145 4.33 10.11 -2.32
N TYR A 146 4.44 8.83 -2.04
CA TYR A 146 3.69 8.16 -0.99
C TYR A 146 4.33 8.49 0.37
N THR A 147 3.76 9.43 1.10
CA THR A 147 4.38 10.00 2.31
C THR A 147 3.46 10.11 3.50
N PHE A 148 2.14 10.01 3.32
CA PHE A 148 1.16 10.12 4.40
C PHE A 148 0.72 8.73 4.87
N GLN A 149 0.63 8.55 6.18
CA GLN A 149 0.14 7.32 6.83
C GLN A 149 -1.39 7.30 6.88
N SER A 150 -2.01 8.47 6.95
CA SER A 150 -3.46 8.65 7.04
C SER A 150 -4.01 9.29 5.75
N GLY A 151 -5.31 9.10 5.50
CA GLY A 151 -5.99 9.64 4.32
C GLY A 151 -6.04 11.16 4.27
N PRO A 152 -6.54 11.72 3.17
CA PRO A 152 -6.58 13.17 2.94
C PRO A 152 -7.24 13.95 4.07
N GLY A 153 -6.55 14.95 4.61
CA GLY A 153 -6.97 15.79 5.72
C GLY A 153 -6.47 15.34 7.08
N SER A 154 -5.40 14.56 7.08
CA SER A 154 -4.73 14.07 8.29
C SER A 154 -3.91 15.14 9.02
N TYR A 155 -3.61 16.25 8.35
CA TYR A 155 -2.66 17.28 8.80
C TYR A 155 -1.22 16.78 8.98
N GLU A 156 -0.90 15.62 8.41
CA GLU A 156 0.49 15.16 8.34
C GLU A 156 1.30 16.08 7.40
N ILE A 157 2.57 16.29 7.74
CA ILE A 157 3.48 17.10 6.91
C ILE A 157 4.28 16.15 6.02
N CYS A 158 4.23 16.39 4.71
CA CYS A 158 5.02 15.64 3.75
C CYS A 158 6.51 15.88 3.97
N PRO A 159 7.31 14.85 4.29
CA PRO A 159 8.75 15.02 4.55
C PRO A 159 9.55 15.40 3.31
N VAL A 160 8.96 15.26 2.11
CA VAL A 160 9.63 15.55 0.84
C VAL A 160 9.45 17.01 0.42
N CYS A 161 8.21 17.52 0.45
CA CYS A 161 7.92 18.87 -0.05
C CYS A 161 7.43 19.86 1.02
N GLY A 162 7.19 19.39 2.25
CA GLY A 162 6.71 20.23 3.35
C GLY A 162 5.21 20.59 3.28
N TRP A 163 4.43 20.00 2.36
CA TRP A 163 2.99 20.18 2.31
C TRP A 163 2.33 19.58 3.56
N GLU A 164 1.53 20.37 4.26
CA GLU A 164 0.65 19.89 5.33
C GLU A 164 -0.69 19.47 4.74
N ASP A 165 -1.12 18.23 5.03
CA ASP A 165 -2.28 17.59 4.40
C ASP A 165 -3.61 18.19 4.88
N ASP A 166 -4.03 19.28 4.27
CA ASP A 166 -5.24 20.03 4.61
C ASP A 166 -6.44 19.60 3.75
N LYS A 167 -7.46 19.06 4.41
CA LYS A 167 -8.70 18.61 3.76
C LYS A 167 -9.44 19.71 3.02
N ALA A 168 -9.42 20.95 3.52
CA ALA A 168 -10.10 22.07 2.91
C ALA A 168 -9.39 22.49 1.61
N GLN A 169 -8.07 22.55 1.63
CA GLN A 169 -7.24 22.86 0.47
C GLN A 169 -7.24 21.71 -0.56
N TYR A 170 -7.45 20.49 -0.12
CA TYR A 170 -7.66 19.33 -1.01
C TYR A 170 -8.98 19.47 -1.78
N LYS A 171 -10.07 19.81 -1.09
CA LYS A 171 -11.40 20.00 -1.70
C LYS A 171 -11.45 21.24 -2.59
N ASN A 172 -10.72 22.28 -2.26
CA ASN A 172 -10.60 23.51 -3.05
C ASN A 172 -9.14 23.86 -3.28
N PRO A 173 -8.53 23.39 -4.41
CA PRO A 173 -7.12 23.59 -4.70
C PRO A 173 -6.67 25.06 -4.84
N ASN A 174 -7.59 25.99 -4.98
CA ASN A 174 -7.32 27.44 -5.03
C ASN A 174 -7.45 28.13 -3.65
N LEU A 175 -7.86 27.41 -2.61
CA LEU A 175 -8.00 27.95 -1.27
C LEU A 175 -6.64 28.32 -0.68
N LYS A 176 -6.49 29.58 -0.26
CA LYS A 176 -5.33 30.08 0.48
C LYS A 176 -5.62 30.16 1.97
N GLY A 177 -4.57 30.04 2.80
CA GLY A 177 -4.70 30.30 4.23
C GLY A 177 -5.44 29.21 5.00
N GLY A 178 -5.12 27.97 4.73
CA GLY A 178 -5.43 26.81 5.58
C GLY A 178 -4.23 26.44 6.43
N ALA A 179 -3.94 25.15 6.57
CA ALA A 179 -2.70 24.66 7.16
C ALA A 179 -1.49 25.18 6.38
N ASN A 180 -1.64 25.31 5.04
CA ASN A 180 -0.62 25.90 4.18
C ASN A 180 -0.99 27.33 3.79
N LYS A 181 -0.01 28.24 3.81
CA LYS A 181 -0.16 29.64 3.40
C LYS A 181 -0.54 29.78 1.92
N LEU A 182 0.08 28.97 1.07
CA LEU A 182 -0.20 28.89 -0.36
C LEU A 182 -1.35 27.91 -0.61
N SER A 183 -2.11 28.14 -1.69
CA SER A 183 -3.07 27.15 -2.17
C SER A 183 -2.34 25.90 -2.68
N LEU A 184 -3.06 24.78 -2.76
CA LEU A 184 -2.50 23.53 -3.30
C LEU A 184 -1.93 23.73 -4.72
N LYS A 185 -2.64 24.52 -5.54
CA LYS A 185 -2.20 24.84 -6.91
C LYS A 185 -0.88 25.60 -6.91
N GLU A 186 -0.79 26.70 -6.15
CA GLU A 186 0.45 27.50 -6.03
C GLU A 186 1.61 26.72 -5.44
N TYR A 187 1.33 25.79 -4.53
CA TYR A 187 2.35 24.94 -3.90
C TYR A 187 2.93 23.96 -4.92
N LYS A 188 2.09 23.38 -5.80
CA LYS A 188 2.52 22.52 -6.91
C LYS A 188 3.42 23.29 -7.89
N GLU A 189 2.94 24.44 -8.38
CA GLU A 189 3.70 25.30 -9.31
C GLU A 189 5.07 25.73 -8.77
N ARG A 190 5.21 25.79 -7.44
CA ARG A 190 6.48 26.16 -6.79
C ARG A 190 7.41 24.97 -6.57
N TYR A 191 6.86 23.76 -6.53
CA TYR A 191 7.62 22.55 -6.30
C TYR A 191 8.16 21.95 -7.61
N GLU A 192 7.46 22.13 -8.73
CA GLU A 192 7.92 21.77 -10.08
C GLU A 192 9.15 22.61 -10.51
#